data_49f704cb05efab28264b7381f65824e3
#
_entry.id   49f704cb05efab28264b7381f65824e3
#
_cell.length_a   1.000
_cell.length_b   1.000
_cell.length_c   1.000
_cell.angle_alpha   90.00
_cell.angle_beta   90.00
_cell.angle_gamma   90.00
#
_symmetry.space_group_name_H-M   'P 1'
#
loop_
_entity.id
_entity.type
_entity.pdbx_description
1 polymer ?
#
loop_
_entity_poly.entity_id
_entity_poly.type
_entity_poly.pdbx_seq_one_letter_code
_entity_poly.pdbx_strand_id
1 'polypeptide(L)'
;ALRRSKETPSVLICAGTGCIAGGALKIYENLKNECESRGLPVYIGLKHDSDEEKSLHVKMSGCHGFCEMGPLVHIEPMGVMYIHVKPEDCHEILEKTVLGGEVIDRLVYHLDGTAYPKQEDIPFYKKQHRVVLENCGTSDAEDIEEIRHTSYTERVNVPNAAARIAFN
;
A
#
# COMPACT_ATOMS: atom_id res chain seq x y z
N ALA A 1 20.28 -10.00 5.73
CA ALA A 1 19.61 -8.71 5.91
C ALA A 1 19.00 -8.32 4.58
N LEU A 2 17.76 -8.71 4.33
CA LEU A 2 17.01 -8.32 3.14
C LEU A 2 16.56 -6.86 3.31
N ARG A 3 17.38 -5.96 2.81
CA ARG A 3 16.97 -4.60 2.53
C ARG A 3 16.04 -4.71 1.34
N ARG A 4 14.72 -4.54 1.55
CA ARG A 4 13.83 -4.28 0.43
C ARG A 4 14.44 -3.13 -0.37
N SER A 5 14.80 -3.39 -1.62
CA SER A 5 15.19 -2.29 -2.48
C SER A 5 13.95 -1.40 -2.60
N LYS A 6 14.09 -0.10 -2.39
CA LYS A 6 13.03 0.90 -2.61
C LYS A 6 12.52 0.94 -4.07
N GLU A 7 12.97 0.00 -4.88
CA GLU A 7 12.74 -0.05 -6.33
C GLU A 7 11.72 -1.11 -6.75
N THR A 8 11.30 -2.01 -5.84
CA THR A 8 10.32 -3.06 -6.20
C THR A 8 8.92 -2.45 -6.27
N PRO A 9 8.25 -2.51 -7.44
CA PRO A 9 6.90 -1.99 -7.57
C PRO A 9 5.95 -2.71 -6.61
N SER A 10 5.19 -1.94 -5.86
CA SER A 10 4.23 -2.47 -4.88
C SER A 10 2.90 -1.74 -5.00
N VAL A 11 1.83 -2.51 -5.02
CA VAL A 11 0.45 -2.03 -4.95
C VAL A 11 -0.11 -2.36 -3.59
N LEU A 12 -0.32 -1.34 -2.77
CA LEU A 12 -0.80 -1.46 -1.40
C LEU A 12 -2.29 -1.08 -1.36
N ILE A 13 -3.14 -2.02 -1.00
CA ILE A 13 -4.58 -1.82 -0.88
C ILE A 13 -4.93 -1.65 0.60
N CYS A 14 -5.54 -0.54 0.96
CA CYS A 14 -5.92 -0.27 2.34
C CYS A 14 -6.92 -1.31 2.88
N ALA A 15 -6.53 -2.02 3.95
CA ALA A 15 -7.35 -3.01 4.63
C ALA A 15 -8.08 -2.45 5.87
N GLY A 16 -8.15 -1.14 6.02
CA GLY A 16 -8.98 -0.51 7.06
C GLY A 16 -10.46 -0.86 6.87
N THR A 17 -11.21 -0.97 7.96
CA THR A 17 -12.62 -1.43 7.98
C THR A 17 -13.49 -0.67 6.97
N GLY A 18 -13.32 0.65 6.85
CA GLY A 18 -14.06 1.46 5.88
C GLY A 18 -13.73 1.10 4.42
N CYS A 19 -12.46 0.87 4.11
CA CYS A 19 -12.04 0.46 2.77
C CYS A 19 -12.50 -0.96 2.44
N ILE A 20 -12.45 -1.90 3.39
CA ILE A 20 -12.99 -3.26 3.23
C ILE A 20 -14.50 -3.21 2.94
N ALA A 21 -15.26 -2.43 3.72
CA ALA A 21 -16.69 -2.23 3.49
C ALA A 21 -16.98 -1.60 2.13
N GLY A 22 -16.08 -0.74 1.64
CA GLY A 22 -16.13 -0.12 0.32
C GLY A 22 -15.70 -1.02 -0.84
N GLY A 23 -15.28 -2.27 -0.59
CA GLY A 23 -14.92 -3.24 -1.63
C GLY A 23 -13.43 -3.46 -1.86
N ALA A 24 -12.55 -3.06 -0.92
CA ALA A 24 -11.10 -3.24 -1.05
C ALA A 24 -10.67 -4.70 -1.29
N LEU A 25 -11.39 -5.67 -0.73
CA LEU A 25 -11.12 -7.10 -0.99
C LEU A 25 -11.32 -7.47 -2.47
N LYS A 26 -12.37 -6.94 -3.10
CA LYS A 26 -12.61 -7.19 -4.54
C LYS A 26 -11.54 -6.52 -5.41
N ILE A 27 -11.07 -5.34 -5.01
CA ILE A 27 -9.97 -4.66 -5.69
C ILE A 27 -8.70 -5.51 -5.61
N TYR A 28 -8.39 -6.03 -4.43
CA TYR A 28 -7.26 -6.92 -4.23
C TYR A 28 -7.34 -8.18 -5.11
N GLU A 29 -8.48 -8.88 -5.09
CA GLU A 29 -8.71 -10.08 -5.89
C GLU A 29 -8.62 -9.79 -7.40
N ASN A 30 -9.20 -8.68 -7.87
CA ASN A 30 -9.14 -8.29 -9.27
C ASN A 30 -7.71 -7.98 -9.72
N LEU A 31 -6.96 -7.20 -8.95
CA LEU A 31 -5.56 -6.90 -9.26
C LEU A 31 -4.71 -8.18 -9.31
N LYS A 32 -4.92 -9.08 -8.37
CA LYS A 32 -4.26 -10.39 -8.35
C LYS A 32 -4.56 -11.18 -9.62
N ASN A 33 -5.83 -11.34 -9.95
CA ASN A 33 -6.29 -12.09 -11.13
C ASN A 33 -5.77 -11.47 -12.44
N GLU A 34 -5.77 -10.15 -12.54
CA GLU A 34 -5.20 -9.42 -13.69
C GLU A 34 -3.71 -9.70 -13.86
N CYS A 35 -2.95 -9.67 -12.79
CA CYS A 35 -1.52 -9.97 -12.83
C CYS A 35 -1.27 -11.44 -13.23
N GLU A 36 -1.99 -12.38 -12.63
CA GLU A 36 -1.88 -13.81 -12.95
C GLU A 36 -2.25 -14.11 -14.41
N SER A 37 -3.32 -13.49 -14.93
CA SER A 37 -3.77 -13.67 -16.32
C SER A 37 -2.73 -13.19 -17.34
N ARG A 38 -1.88 -12.26 -16.96
CA ARG A 38 -0.80 -11.70 -17.80
C ARG A 38 0.53 -12.39 -17.60
N GLY A 39 0.60 -13.38 -16.73
CA GLY A 39 1.86 -14.06 -16.39
C GLY A 39 2.88 -13.13 -15.74
N LEU A 40 2.42 -12.03 -15.12
CA LEU A 40 3.31 -11.18 -14.34
C LEU A 40 3.70 -11.92 -13.06
N PRO A 41 4.98 -11.95 -12.72
CA PRO A 41 5.40 -12.53 -11.46
C PRO A 41 4.86 -11.65 -10.33
N VAL A 42 3.87 -12.16 -9.59
CA VAL A 42 3.24 -11.46 -8.46
C VAL A 42 3.68 -12.13 -7.17
N TYR A 43 4.21 -11.33 -6.27
CA TYR A 43 4.41 -11.74 -4.90
C TYR A 43 3.14 -11.45 -4.08
N ILE A 44 2.54 -12.50 -3.59
CA ILE A 44 1.38 -12.47 -2.69
C ILE A 44 1.88 -13.00 -1.35
N GLY A 45 1.95 -12.13 -0.34
CA GLY A 45 2.54 -12.41 0.97
C GLY A 45 2.33 -13.83 1.52
N LEU A 46 3.32 -14.37 2.25
CA LEU A 46 3.44 -15.70 2.87
C LEU A 46 4.19 -16.80 2.10
N LYS A 47 4.69 -16.59 0.89
CA LYS A 47 5.61 -17.54 0.26
C LYS A 47 6.99 -16.95 0.10
N HIS A 48 7.95 -17.46 0.86
CA HIS A 48 9.38 -17.24 0.66
C HIS A 48 9.84 -18.03 -0.58
N ASP A 49 9.69 -17.45 -1.77
CA ASP A 49 10.33 -17.93 -2.96
C ASP A 49 11.43 -16.96 -3.38
N SER A 50 12.54 -17.49 -3.85
CA SER A 50 13.80 -16.80 -4.16
C SER A 50 13.75 -15.73 -5.27
N ASP A 51 12.58 -15.42 -5.82
CA ASP A 51 12.37 -14.47 -6.93
C ASP A 51 11.68 -13.17 -6.48
N GLU A 52 11.69 -12.86 -5.19
CA GLU A 52 11.03 -11.68 -4.61
C GLU A 52 11.50 -10.34 -5.22
N GLU A 53 12.77 -10.23 -5.60
CA GLU A 53 13.36 -8.95 -6.06
C GLU A 53 12.83 -8.45 -7.42
N LYS A 54 12.14 -9.31 -8.18
CA LYS A 54 11.67 -8.98 -9.54
C LYS A 54 10.15 -9.04 -9.70
N SER A 55 9.43 -9.29 -8.63
CA SER A 55 8.00 -9.50 -8.65
C SER A 55 7.24 -8.22 -8.29
N LEU A 56 6.11 -7.98 -8.96
CA LEU A 56 5.15 -6.98 -8.51
C LEU A 56 4.52 -7.43 -7.20
N HIS A 57 4.59 -6.61 -6.17
CA HIS A 57 3.97 -6.90 -4.88
C HIS A 57 2.55 -6.35 -4.83
N VAL A 58 1.55 -7.21 -4.72
CA VAL A 58 0.15 -6.83 -4.47
C VAL A 58 -0.21 -7.24 -3.06
N LYS A 59 -0.45 -6.26 -2.18
CA LYS A 59 -0.61 -6.49 -0.74
C LYS A 59 -1.78 -5.73 -0.15
N MET A 60 -2.33 -6.32 0.92
CA MET A 60 -3.19 -5.57 1.83
C MET A 60 -2.31 -4.81 2.82
N SER A 61 -2.55 -3.52 2.99
CA SER A 61 -1.83 -2.69 3.94
C SER A 61 -2.69 -2.30 5.14
N GLY A 62 -2.07 -1.84 6.21
CA GLY A 62 -2.77 -1.21 7.33
C GLY A 62 -3.56 0.03 6.89
N CYS A 63 -4.35 0.60 7.81
CA CYS A 63 -5.19 1.74 7.52
C CYS A 63 -4.39 3.01 7.24
N HIS A 64 -4.62 3.65 6.09
CA HIS A 64 -4.01 4.94 5.74
C HIS A 64 -4.61 6.13 6.51
N GLY A 65 -5.74 5.96 7.19
CA GLY A 65 -6.37 7.03 7.98
C GLY A 65 -7.17 8.03 7.18
N PHE A 66 -7.47 7.75 5.91
CA PHE A 66 -8.25 8.63 5.02
C PHE A 66 -9.53 7.95 4.54
N CYS A 67 -10.28 7.39 5.49
CA CYS A 67 -11.43 6.51 5.24
C CYS A 67 -12.55 7.14 4.40
N GLU A 68 -12.73 8.46 4.49
CA GLU A 68 -13.72 9.18 3.68
C GLU A 68 -13.46 9.05 2.18
N MET A 69 -12.19 8.92 1.80
CA MET A 69 -11.74 8.79 0.41
C MET A 69 -11.54 7.34 -0.02
N GLY A 70 -11.92 6.38 0.82
CA GLY A 70 -11.77 4.95 0.50
C GLY A 70 -12.72 4.44 -0.58
N PRO A 71 -12.42 3.27 -1.16
CA PRO A 71 -11.19 2.48 -1.05
C PRO A 71 -9.94 3.15 -1.57
N LEU A 72 -8.82 2.96 -0.85
CA LEU A 72 -7.52 3.56 -1.18
C LEU A 72 -6.57 2.51 -1.75
N VAL A 73 -5.83 2.91 -2.79
CA VAL A 73 -4.74 2.11 -3.38
C VAL A 73 -3.50 2.98 -3.48
N HIS A 74 -2.39 2.52 -2.90
CA HIS A 74 -1.12 3.22 -2.89
C HIS A 74 -0.09 2.48 -3.74
N ILE A 75 0.60 3.19 -4.62
CA ILE A 75 1.56 2.64 -5.58
C ILE A 75 2.98 3.09 -5.22
N GLU A 76 3.82 2.13 -4.85
CA GLU A 76 5.25 2.35 -4.61
C GLU A 76 6.10 1.87 -5.81
N PRO A 77 7.23 2.50 -6.10
CA PRO A 77 7.89 3.62 -5.40
C PRO A 77 7.40 5.00 -5.82
N MET A 78 6.37 5.10 -6.65
CA MET A 78 5.86 6.39 -7.16
C MET A 78 5.26 7.27 -6.06
N GLY A 79 4.84 6.69 -4.92
CA GLY A 79 4.16 7.38 -3.83
C GLY A 79 2.73 7.83 -4.19
N VAL A 80 2.18 7.32 -5.30
CA VAL A 80 0.85 7.72 -5.79
C VAL A 80 -0.24 7.08 -4.94
N MET A 81 -1.19 7.91 -4.50
CA MET A 81 -2.37 7.45 -3.77
C MET A 81 -3.63 7.69 -4.60
N TYR A 82 -4.32 6.62 -4.91
CA TYR A 82 -5.63 6.64 -5.54
C TYR A 82 -6.74 6.54 -4.50
N ILE A 83 -7.81 7.31 -4.73
CA ILE A 83 -9.00 7.41 -3.88
C ILE A 83 -10.22 6.88 -4.62
N HIS A 84 -11.26 6.47 -3.86
CA HIS A 84 -12.53 5.99 -4.40
C HIS A 84 -12.37 4.91 -5.49
N VAL A 85 -11.33 4.10 -5.37
CA VAL A 85 -11.00 3.05 -6.35
C VAL A 85 -12.11 2.01 -6.38
N LYS A 86 -12.48 1.60 -7.58
CA LYS A 86 -13.46 0.55 -7.82
C LYS A 86 -12.81 -0.68 -8.44
N PRO A 87 -13.43 -1.87 -8.34
CA PRO A 87 -12.90 -3.08 -8.97
C PRO A 87 -12.66 -2.93 -10.48
N GLU A 88 -13.44 -2.10 -11.16
CA GLU A 88 -13.32 -1.84 -12.60
C GLU A 88 -12.07 -1.02 -12.97
N ASP A 89 -11.51 -0.28 -12.00
CA ASP A 89 -10.32 0.54 -12.20
C ASP A 89 -9.02 -0.28 -12.20
N CYS A 90 -9.06 -1.52 -11.71
CA CYS A 90 -7.87 -2.36 -11.54
C CYS A 90 -7.07 -2.55 -12.81
N HIS A 91 -7.76 -2.80 -13.93
CA HIS A 91 -7.13 -2.95 -15.23
C HIS A 91 -6.36 -1.68 -15.65
N GLU A 92 -7.00 -0.52 -15.52
CA GLU A 92 -6.40 0.76 -15.87
C GLU A 92 -5.23 1.12 -14.95
N ILE A 93 -5.35 0.86 -13.64
CA ILE A 93 -4.28 1.07 -12.67
C ILE A 93 -3.06 0.22 -13.03
N LEU A 94 -3.26 -1.05 -13.34
CA LEU A 94 -2.17 -1.94 -13.72
C LEU A 94 -1.48 -1.47 -15.01
N GLU A 95 -2.25 -1.21 -16.06
CA GLU A 95 -1.73 -0.82 -17.36
C GLU A 95 -1.01 0.53 -17.32
N LYS A 96 -1.71 1.57 -16.88
CA LYS A 96 -1.21 2.94 -16.96
C LYS A 96 -0.19 3.23 -15.89
N THR A 97 -0.50 2.86 -14.63
CA THR A 97 0.34 3.30 -13.52
C THR A 97 1.45 2.31 -13.22
N VAL A 98 1.12 1.05 -12.99
CA VAL A 98 2.13 0.06 -12.56
C VAL A 98 3.11 -0.26 -13.68
N LEU A 99 2.61 -0.48 -14.89
CA LEU A 99 3.43 -0.85 -16.05
C LEU A 99 3.88 0.38 -16.86
N GLY A 100 3.00 1.38 -17.00
CA GLY A 100 3.25 2.57 -17.83
C GLY A 100 3.88 3.74 -17.09
N GLY A 101 3.83 3.78 -15.75
CA GLY A 101 4.33 4.90 -14.94
C GLY A 101 3.50 6.18 -15.05
N GLU A 102 2.28 6.10 -15.58
CA GLU A 102 1.38 7.24 -15.75
C GLU A 102 0.41 7.37 -14.58
N VAL A 103 0.14 8.60 -14.16
CA VAL A 103 -0.84 8.89 -13.12
C VAL A 103 -2.24 9.03 -13.73
N ILE A 104 -3.23 8.36 -13.14
CA ILE A 104 -4.63 8.48 -13.53
C ILE A 104 -5.28 9.63 -12.77
N ASP A 105 -5.40 10.79 -13.40
CA ASP A 105 -5.84 12.04 -12.77
C ASP A 105 -7.22 11.93 -12.08
N ARG A 106 -8.17 11.20 -12.65
CA ARG A 106 -9.51 11.02 -12.05
C ARG A 106 -9.52 10.27 -10.72
N LEU A 107 -8.46 9.53 -10.42
CA LEU A 107 -8.34 8.72 -9.20
C LEU A 107 -7.50 9.39 -8.11
N VAL A 108 -6.83 10.50 -8.40
CA VAL A 108 -6.07 11.22 -7.39
C VAL A 108 -6.96 12.18 -6.59
N TYR A 109 -6.48 12.57 -5.42
CA TYR A 109 -7.17 13.55 -4.60
C TYR A 109 -7.09 14.96 -5.21
N HIS A 110 -8.21 15.65 -5.29
CA HIS A 110 -8.29 17.04 -5.75
C HIS A 110 -8.82 17.94 -4.63
N LEU A 111 -8.22 19.11 -4.48
CA LEU A 111 -8.68 20.16 -3.57
C LEU A 111 -8.50 21.52 -4.24
N ASP A 112 -9.56 22.31 -4.28
CA ASP A 112 -9.57 23.65 -4.88
C ASP A 112 -8.98 23.69 -6.31
N GLY A 113 -9.29 22.67 -7.12
CA GLY A 113 -8.82 22.55 -8.50
C GLY A 113 -7.36 22.07 -8.63
N THR A 114 -6.69 21.75 -7.53
CA THR A 114 -5.33 21.23 -7.54
C THR A 114 -5.34 19.72 -7.32
N ALA A 115 -4.64 18.97 -8.18
CA ALA A 115 -4.46 17.53 -8.04
C ALA A 115 -3.28 17.21 -7.11
N TYR A 116 -3.47 16.22 -6.25
CA TYR A 116 -2.44 15.73 -5.32
C TYR A 116 -2.20 14.24 -5.55
N PRO A 117 -1.33 13.87 -6.50
CA PRO A 117 -1.06 12.46 -6.81
C PRO A 117 -0.36 11.72 -5.67
N LYS A 118 0.55 12.39 -4.96
CA LYS A 118 1.33 11.76 -3.90
C LYS A 118 0.67 11.92 -2.55
N GLN A 119 0.66 10.84 -1.77
CA GLN A 119 0.12 10.85 -0.41
C GLN A 119 0.75 11.95 0.45
N GLU A 120 2.07 12.10 0.38
CA GLU A 120 2.82 13.09 1.17
C GLU A 120 2.44 14.54 0.85
N ASP A 121 1.91 14.81 -0.36
CA ASP A 121 1.52 16.15 -0.80
C ASP A 121 0.10 16.54 -0.38
N ILE A 122 -0.75 15.58 -0.08
CA ILE A 122 -2.13 15.83 0.34
C ILE A 122 -2.14 16.66 1.63
N PRO A 123 -2.84 17.81 1.67
CA PRO A 123 -2.83 18.71 2.83
C PRO A 123 -3.26 18.06 4.14
N PHE A 124 -4.14 17.05 4.06
CA PHE A 124 -4.55 16.24 5.20
C PHE A 124 -3.36 15.50 5.83
N TYR A 125 -2.49 14.90 5.03
CA TYR A 125 -1.31 14.18 5.53
C TYR A 125 -0.19 15.13 5.95
N LYS A 126 0.04 16.23 5.23
CA LYS A 126 1.05 17.24 5.59
C LYS A 126 0.86 17.84 6.99
N LYS A 127 -0.39 17.88 7.46
CA LYS A 127 -0.72 18.40 8.80
C LYS A 127 -0.59 17.36 9.91
N GLN A 128 -0.31 16.10 9.59
CA GLN A 128 -0.19 15.02 10.55
C GLN A 128 1.27 14.73 10.88
N HIS A 129 1.55 14.53 12.15
CA HIS A 129 2.79 13.94 12.62
C HIS A 129 2.45 12.61 13.30
N ARG A 130 2.63 11.51 12.57
CA ARG A 130 2.35 10.17 13.06
C ARG A 130 3.55 9.65 13.84
N VAL A 131 3.36 9.33 15.10
CA VAL A 131 4.40 8.76 15.96
C VAL A 131 4.19 7.27 16.17
N VAL A 132 2.99 6.88 16.63
CA VAL A 132 2.67 5.47 16.91
C VAL A 132 2.25 4.72 15.65
N LEU A 133 1.60 5.42 14.72
CA LEU A 133 1.06 4.86 13.47
C LEU A 133 1.94 5.25 12.26
N GLU A 134 3.22 5.49 12.46
CA GLU A 134 4.14 5.94 11.41
C GLU A 134 4.15 4.98 10.21
N ASN A 135 4.20 3.69 10.47
CA ASN A 135 4.23 2.65 9.45
C ASN A 135 2.84 2.13 9.02
N CYS A 136 1.78 2.71 9.58
CA CYS A 136 0.42 2.29 9.25
C CYS A 136 0.08 2.72 7.82
N GLY A 137 -0.28 1.75 6.98
CA GLY A 137 -0.54 1.95 5.55
C GLY A 137 0.64 1.58 4.64
N THR A 138 1.84 1.40 5.17
CA THR A 138 3.04 1.05 4.40
C THR A 138 3.48 -0.40 4.58
N SER A 139 3.02 -1.06 5.65
CA SER A 139 3.34 -2.44 5.97
C SER A 139 2.11 -3.34 5.92
N ASP A 140 2.33 -4.61 5.57
CA ASP A 140 1.34 -5.66 5.70
C ASP A 140 1.31 -6.14 7.16
N ALA A 141 0.17 -5.93 7.83
CA ALA A 141 0.01 -6.32 9.23
C ALA A 141 -0.12 -7.84 9.44
N GLU A 142 -0.35 -8.60 8.37
CA GLU A 142 -0.46 -10.05 8.41
C GLU A 142 0.89 -10.74 8.14
N ASP A 143 1.90 -9.99 7.64
CA ASP A 143 3.26 -10.49 7.41
C ASP A 143 4.16 -10.24 8.62
N ILE A 144 4.44 -11.30 9.38
CA ILE A 144 5.27 -11.20 10.59
C ILE A 144 6.72 -10.80 10.29
N GLU A 145 7.28 -11.19 9.16
CA GLU A 145 8.64 -10.80 8.78
C GLU A 145 8.70 -9.32 8.41
N GLU A 146 7.68 -8.80 7.74
CA GLU A 146 7.57 -7.38 7.45
C GLU A 146 7.44 -6.55 8.73
N ILE A 147 6.61 -6.98 9.67
CA ILE A 147 6.47 -6.35 10.99
C ILE A 147 7.81 -6.36 11.75
N ARG A 148 8.49 -7.50 11.77
CA ARG A 148 9.80 -7.62 12.43
C ARG A 148 10.84 -6.71 11.78
N HIS A 149 10.86 -6.63 10.46
CA HIS A 149 11.82 -5.81 9.73
C HIS A 149 11.57 -4.32 9.94
N THR A 150 10.34 -3.88 9.86
CA THR A 150 9.96 -2.50 10.11
C THR A 150 10.28 -2.08 11.54
N SER A 151 9.99 -2.95 12.50
CA SER A 151 10.32 -2.71 13.91
C SER A 151 11.82 -2.70 14.20
N TYR A 152 12.64 -3.39 13.40
CA TYR A 152 14.07 -3.54 13.64
C TYR A 152 14.92 -2.49 12.96
N THR A 153 14.50 -1.96 11.83
CA THR A 153 15.29 -1.01 11.03
C THR A 153 15.12 0.44 11.45
N GLU A 154 14.02 0.77 12.11
CA GLU A 154 13.73 2.15 12.50
C GLU A 154 13.91 2.48 13.97
N ARG A 155 14.49 1.50 14.83
CA ARG A 155 14.58 1.62 16.09
C ARG A 155 15.40 1.57 16.94
N VAL A 156 15.50 1.87 17.16
CA VAL A 156 16.06 2.34 18.19
C VAL A 156 15.71 1.86 19.51
N ASN A 157 14.74 1.46 19.97
CA ASN A 157 14.43 0.89 21.27
C ASN A 157 13.37 -0.20 21.18
N VAL A 158 13.79 -1.33 20.69
CA VAL A 158 12.98 -2.52 20.49
C VAL A 158 12.38 -3.15 21.77
N PRO A 159 13.00 -3.10 22.95
CA PRO A 159 12.40 -3.76 24.11
C PRO A 159 10.99 -3.30 24.44
N ASN A 160 10.63 -2.06 24.06
CA ASN A 160 9.33 -1.50 24.38
C ASN A 160 8.27 -1.64 23.28
N ALA A 161 8.65 -1.87 22.02
CA ALA A 161 7.69 -2.01 20.92
C ALA A 161 7.01 -3.39 20.94
N ALA A 162 7.78 -4.45 21.11
CA ALA A 162 7.24 -5.81 21.24
C ALA A 162 6.33 -5.97 22.47
N ALA A 163 6.69 -5.32 23.59
CA ALA A 163 5.86 -5.33 24.78
C ALA A 163 4.53 -4.56 24.61
N ARG A 164 4.48 -3.56 23.74
CA ARG A 164 3.25 -2.79 23.47
C ARG A 164 2.28 -3.49 22.53
N ILE A 165 2.78 -4.31 21.62
CA ILE A 165 1.95 -5.12 20.72
C ILE A 165 1.31 -6.29 21.49
N ALA A 166 1.94 -6.78 22.55
CA ALA A 166 1.44 -7.89 23.36
C ALA A 166 0.36 -7.49 24.38
N PHE A 167 0.08 -6.20 24.56
CA PHE A 167 -0.85 -5.70 25.59
C PHE A 167 -2.04 -4.88 25.07
N ASN A 168 -2.27 -4.83 23.75
CA ASN A 168 -3.49 -4.35 23.13
C ASN A 168 -4.09 -5.45 22.27
#